data_dfc0a99f93ee3926366addae404b1c16
#
_entry.id   dfc0a99f93ee3926366addae404b1c16
#
_cell.length_a   1.000
_cell.length_b   1.000
_cell.length_c   1.000
_cell.angle_alpha   90.00
_cell.angle_beta   90.00
_cell.angle_gamma   90.00
#
_symmetry.space_group_name_H-M   'P 1'
#
loop_
_entity.id
_entity.type
_entity.pdbx_description
1 polymer ?
#
loop_
_entity_poly.entity_id
_entity_poly.type
_entity_poly.pdbx_seq_one_letter_code
_entity_poly.pdbx_strand_id
1 'polypeptide(L)'
;HPKDPELGHTTYAEFHRKAGLEFMWSTAGEPVPRGERGRMTDMGHAEFLEDGSDKRETINRPFATPEEVLAFDAVEEYGMYEDEDELVEFYEQAHLRRWEDNDDFYVPIGFYETLISACIAIFGWDMFLTAVGIDPDGFDRVLQSILELNMQIYTAQAKTTAPCFLCHDDMVWSEGAIFHPDWYRKYIFPKYKQLWEPIKASGKKLLFCSDGDFTEFIDDFIEAGVDAVIPEPMTDFEMICERYGDRIAIMGGKIDCRTLTFGTKEQIRAEVEASYAIGRKCPGFFMAVGNHIPSNVPLENGLYYLELCAELRRR
;
A
#
# COMPACT_ATOMS: atom_id res chain seq x y z
N HIS A 1 21.44 -7.62 0.76
CA HIS A 1 21.70 -9.07 0.63
C HIS A 1 21.10 -9.78 1.83
N PRO A 2 20.34 -10.88 1.68
CA PRO A 2 19.61 -11.51 2.81
C PRO A 2 20.51 -11.93 4.00
N LYS A 3 21.82 -12.05 3.77
CA LYS A 3 22.82 -12.44 4.81
C LYS A 3 23.61 -11.27 5.40
N ASP A 4 23.45 -10.07 4.84
CA ASP A 4 24.13 -8.87 5.27
C ASP A 4 23.20 -7.67 5.04
N PRO A 5 22.48 -7.23 6.08
CA PRO A 5 21.51 -6.14 5.96
C PRO A 5 22.14 -4.81 5.53
N GLU A 6 23.35 -4.49 6.00
CA GLU A 6 24.05 -3.25 5.62
C GLU A 6 24.44 -3.26 4.14
N LEU A 7 25.00 -4.38 3.67
CA LEU A 7 25.34 -4.54 2.25
C LEU A 7 24.07 -4.53 1.39
N GLY A 8 23.01 -5.13 1.86
CA GLY A 8 21.69 -5.09 1.20
C GLY A 8 21.19 -3.67 1.02
N HIS A 9 21.24 -2.88 2.06
CA HIS A 9 20.80 -1.48 2.07
C HIS A 9 21.60 -0.61 1.11
N THR A 10 22.93 -0.67 1.18
CA THR A 10 23.84 0.07 0.29
C THR A 10 23.63 -0.30 -1.18
N THR A 11 23.48 -1.59 -1.46
CA THR A 11 23.24 -2.08 -2.85
C THR A 11 21.90 -1.61 -3.39
N TYR A 12 20.87 -1.57 -2.55
CA TYR A 12 19.54 -1.10 -2.93
C TYR A 12 19.56 0.39 -3.29
N ALA A 13 20.13 1.23 -2.45
CA ALA A 13 20.28 2.67 -2.71
C ALA A 13 21.10 2.96 -3.98
N GLU A 14 22.23 2.26 -4.16
CA GLU A 14 23.03 2.38 -5.39
C GLU A 14 22.25 1.96 -6.65
N PHE A 15 21.48 0.89 -6.56
CA PHE A 15 20.64 0.45 -7.68
C PHE A 15 19.61 1.52 -8.05
N HIS A 16 18.90 2.07 -7.07
CA HIS A 16 17.91 3.12 -7.31
C HIS A 16 18.54 4.35 -7.97
N ARG A 17 19.70 4.82 -7.49
CA ARG A 17 20.42 5.94 -8.12
C ARG A 17 20.84 5.64 -9.55
N LYS A 18 21.41 4.46 -9.80
CA LYS A 18 21.82 4.05 -11.15
C LYS A 18 20.64 3.87 -12.11
N ALA A 19 19.53 3.36 -11.60
CA ALA A 19 18.29 3.22 -12.35
C ALA A 19 17.57 4.57 -12.57
N GLY A 20 17.97 5.61 -11.83
CA GLY A 20 17.35 6.93 -11.90
C GLY A 20 15.92 6.93 -11.36
N LEU A 21 15.63 6.11 -10.35
CA LEU A 21 14.35 6.13 -9.64
C LEU A 21 14.27 7.38 -8.76
N GLU A 22 13.09 7.94 -8.60
CA GLU A 22 12.88 9.20 -7.86
C GLU A 22 11.93 9.04 -6.68
N PHE A 23 11.23 7.92 -6.61
CA PHE A 23 10.31 7.59 -5.54
C PHE A 23 10.62 6.18 -5.01
N MET A 24 10.64 6.06 -3.70
CA MET A 24 10.79 4.78 -3.01
C MET A 24 9.51 4.47 -2.26
N TRP A 25 8.82 3.40 -2.67
CA TRP A 25 7.67 2.91 -1.92
C TRP A 25 8.10 2.47 -0.51
N SER A 26 7.41 2.92 0.52
CA SER A 26 7.77 2.62 1.89
C SER A 26 6.59 2.74 2.85
N THR A 27 6.44 1.76 3.72
CA THR A 27 5.60 1.81 4.92
C THR A 27 6.43 1.46 6.15
N ALA A 28 6.04 1.91 7.32
CA ALA A 28 6.64 1.55 8.59
C ALA A 28 5.72 0.56 9.33
N GLY A 29 6.30 -0.46 9.96
CA GLY A 29 5.59 -1.33 10.87
C GLY A 29 5.34 -0.67 12.24
N GLU A 30 4.76 -1.42 13.15
CA GLU A 30 4.60 -1.00 14.54
C GLU A 30 5.87 -1.29 15.36
N PRO A 31 6.12 -0.55 16.47
CA PRO A 31 7.26 -0.83 17.36
C PRO A 31 7.27 -2.28 17.87
N VAL A 32 6.12 -2.79 18.24
CA VAL A 32 5.89 -4.20 18.58
C VAL A 32 4.84 -4.75 17.62
N PRO A 33 5.15 -5.78 16.81
CA PRO A 33 4.21 -6.37 15.88
C PRO A 33 2.92 -6.85 16.57
N ARG A 34 1.78 -6.69 15.91
CA ARG A 34 0.47 -7.11 16.49
C ARG A 34 0.43 -8.57 16.86
N GLY A 35 1.02 -9.44 16.05
CA GLY A 35 1.07 -10.88 16.33
C GLY A 35 1.83 -11.26 17.60
N GLU A 36 2.66 -10.35 18.14
CA GLU A 36 3.32 -10.51 19.44
C GLU A 36 2.45 -10.02 20.61
N ARG A 37 1.40 -9.25 20.34
CA ARG A 37 0.52 -8.63 21.33
C ARG A 37 -0.84 -9.34 21.46
N GLY A 38 -1.28 -10.07 20.43
CA GLY A 38 -2.57 -10.72 20.41
C GLY A 38 -2.76 -11.66 19.23
N ARG A 39 -4.00 -12.12 19.04
CA ARG A 39 -4.37 -13.04 17.98
C ARG A 39 -4.22 -12.40 16.60
N MET A 40 -3.55 -13.10 15.71
CA MET A 40 -3.36 -12.68 14.32
C MET A 40 -3.15 -13.91 13.45
N THR A 41 -3.59 -13.86 12.21
CA THR A 41 -3.29 -14.90 11.22
C THR A 41 -1.88 -14.72 10.66
N ASP A 42 -1.42 -15.64 9.84
CA ASP A 42 -0.23 -15.50 8.98
C ASP A 42 -0.59 -14.96 7.58
N MET A 43 -1.81 -14.43 7.41
CA MET A 43 -2.24 -13.77 6.18
C MET A 43 -1.60 -12.38 6.09
N GLY A 44 -1.39 -11.92 4.88
CA GLY A 44 -0.74 -10.65 4.60
C GLY A 44 -0.13 -10.66 3.21
N HIS A 45 0.94 -9.92 2.98
CA HIS A 45 1.69 -10.03 1.73
C HIS A 45 2.16 -11.46 1.50
N ALA A 46 1.92 -11.95 0.28
CA ALA A 46 2.38 -13.28 -0.10
C ALA A 46 3.91 -13.34 -0.09
N GLU A 47 4.46 -14.32 0.62
CA GLU A 47 5.87 -14.70 0.51
C GLU A 47 5.97 -15.91 -0.41
N PHE A 48 6.82 -15.79 -1.44
CA PHE A 48 6.98 -16.84 -2.43
C PHE A 48 8.31 -17.59 -2.24
N LEU A 49 8.27 -18.91 -2.49
CA LEU A 49 9.46 -19.70 -2.69
C LEU A 49 10.08 -19.41 -4.06
N GLU A 50 11.30 -19.90 -4.30
CA GLU A 50 12.02 -19.70 -5.57
C GLU A 50 11.24 -20.25 -6.78
N ASP A 51 10.38 -21.24 -6.58
CA ASP A 51 9.53 -21.83 -7.61
C ASP A 51 8.22 -21.07 -7.87
N GLY A 52 7.99 -19.97 -7.13
CA GLY A 52 6.79 -19.13 -7.23
C GLY A 52 5.59 -19.63 -6.44
N SER A 53 5.73 -20.71 -5.67
CA SER A 53 4.68 -21.16 -4.74
C SER A 53 4.66 -20.33 -3.45
N ASP A 54 3.48 -20.25 -2.81
CA ASP A 54 3.34 -19.59 -1.50
C ASP A 54 4.19 -20.33 -0.46
N LYS A 55 5.01 -19.58 0.27
CA LYS A 55 5.91 -20.11 1.29
C LYS A 55 5.19 -20.64 2.53
N ARG A 56 3.93 -20.28 2.74
CA ARG A 56 3.17 -20.64 3.93
C ARG A 56 2.84 -22.14 3.95
N GLU A 57 3.39 -22.85 4.94
CA GLU A 57 3.11 -24.27 5.15
C GLU A 57 1.80 -24.51 5.91
N THR A 58 1.41 -23.57 6.78
CA THR A 58 0.19 -23.65 7.58
C THR A 58 -0.47 -22.29 7.64
N ILE A 59 -1.82 -22.28 7.68
CA ILE A 59 -2.59 -21.06 7.91
C ILE A 59 -2.97 -21.03 9.39
N ASN A 60 -2.47 -20.05 10.13
CA ASN A 60 -2.89 -19.79 11.48
C ASN A 60 -4.34 -19.25 11.49
N ARG A 61 -5.24 -19.91 12.20
CA ARG A 61 -6.66 -19.55 12.31
C ARG A 61 -7.05 -19.31 13.77
N PRO A 62 -6.74 -18.14 14.33
CA PRO A 62 -6.94 -17.85 15.74
C PRO A 62 -8.40 -17.61 16.14
N PHE A 63 -9.32 -17.50 15.16
CA PHE A 63 -10.76 -17.34 15.37
C PHE A 63 -11.48 -18.57 14.84
N ALA A 64 -12.31 -19.19 15.67
CA ALA A 64 -13.03 -20.40 15.33
C ALA A 64 -14.41 -20.13 14.70
N THR A 65 -15.04 -19.01 15.06
CA THR A 65 -16.39 -18.65 14.59
C THR A 65 -16.53 -17.18 14.23
N PRO A 66 -17.49 -16.82 13.37
CA PRO A 66 -17.77 -15.42 13.04
C PRO A 66 -18.24 -14.60 14.26
N GLU A 67 -18.86 -15.23 15.25
CA GLU A 67 -19.29 -14.58 16.50
C GLU A 67 -18.09 -14.11 17.32
N GLU A 68 -16.99 -14.88 17.34
CA GLU A 68 -15.73 -14.44 17.96
C GLU A 68 -15.15 -13.20 17.25
N VAL A 69 -15.26 -13.14 15.93
CA VAL A 69 -14.85 -11.97 15.15
C VAL A 69 -15.75 -10.78 15.44
N LEU A 70 -17.07 -10.96 15.48
CA LEU A 70 -18.02 -9.88 15.80
C LEU A 70 -17.90 -9.40 17.26
N ALA A 71 -17.35 -10.21 18.16
CA ALA A 71 -17.08 -9.84 19.55
C ALA A 71 -15.68 -9.22 19.76
N PHE A 72 -14.84 -9.18 18.70
CA PHE A 72 -13.48 -8.71 18.79
C PHE A 72 -13.40 -7.19 18.98
N ASP A 73 -12.48 -6.78 19.87
CA ASP A 73 -12.08 -5.38 20.05
C ASP A 73 -10.56 -5.28 19.95
N ALA A 74 -10.09 -4.51 18.97
CA ALA A 74 -8.66 -4.40 18.68
C ALA A 74 -7.89 -3.68 19.79
N VAL A 75 -8.52 -2.73 20.47
CA VAL A 75 -7.90 -2.01 21.58
C VAL A 75 -7.76 -2.90 22.81
N GLU A 76 -8.79 -3.71 23.12
CA GLU A 76 -8.72 -4.69 24.20
C GLU A 76 -7.71 -5.81 23.92
N GLU A 77 -7.63 -6.28 22.67
CA GLU A 77 -6.74 -7.37 22.28
C GLU A 77 -5.27 -6.96 22.27
N TYR A 78 -4.95 -5.82 21.64
CA TYR A 78 -3.55 -5.44 21.40
C TYR A 78 -3.01 -4.37 22.36
N GLY A 79 -3.89 -3.65 23.04
CA GLY A 79 -3.52 -2.49 23.86
C GLY A 79 -3.11 -1.27 23.02
N MET A 80 -3.10 -0.13 23.69
CA MET A 80 -2.60 1.14 23.11
C MET A 80 -1.15 1.35 23.52
N TYR A 81 -0.40 2.11 22.73
CA TYR A 81 0.90 2.65 23.18
C TYR A 81 0.67 3.74 24.21
N GLU A 82 1.34 3.64 25.36
CA GLU A 82 1.13 4.56 26.48
C GLU A 82 1.81 5.92 26.28
N ASP A 83 2.95 5.92 25.57
CA ASP A 83 3.77 7.12 25.35
C ASP A 83 3.71 7.51 23.86
N GLU A 84 3.02 8.61 23.59
CA GLU A 84 2.90 9.14 22.24
C GLU A 84 4.25 9.71 21.73
N ASP A 85 5.06 10.30 22.58
CA ASP A 85 6.34 10.88 22.18
C ASP A 85 7.35 9.79 21.79
N GLU A 86 7.37 8.64 22.50
CA GLU A 86 8.14 7.46 22.10
C GLU A 86 7.68 6.91 20.76
N LEU A 87 6.38 6.90 20.51
CA LEU A 87 5.82 6.44 19.24
C LEU A 87 6.18 7.38 18.08
N VAL A 88 6.14 8.68 18.30
CA VAL A 88 6.59 9.70 17.33
C VAL A 88 8.06 9.53 17.03
N GLU A 89 8.92 9.39 18.06
CA GLU A 89 10.36 9.20 17.90
C GLU A 89 10.66 7.92 17.11
N PHE A 90 9.95 6.82 17.38
CA PHE A 90 10.10 5.58 16.62
C PHE A 90 9.88 5.79 15.12
N TYR A 91 8.79 6.50 14.75
CA TYR A 91 8.49 6.76 13.34
C TYR A 91 9.41 7.80 12.72
N GLU A 92 9.82 8.82 13.47
CA GLU A 92 10.80 9.80 12.98
C GLU A 92 12.13 9.11 12.67
N GLN A 93 12.64 8.28 13.58
CA GLN A 93 13.86 7.51 13.34
C GLN A 93 13.74 6.52 12.18
N ALA A 94 12.56 5.91 11.99
CA ALA A 94 12.30 5.04 10.85
C ALA A 94 12.33 5.83 9.53
N HIS A 95 11.82 7.07 9.52
CA HIS A 95 11.88 7.96 8.37
C HIS A 95 13.31 8.43 8.09
N LEU A 96 14.02 8.95 9.10
CA LEU A 96 15.36 9.51 8.95
C LEU A 96 16.37 8.47 8.47
N ARG A 97 16.35 7.24 9.02
CA ARG A 97 17.22 6.16 8.53
C ARG A 97 17.06 5.87 7.04
N ARG A 98 15.83 5.97 6.53
CA ARG A 98 15.57 5.77 5.10
C ARG A 98 15.98 6.98 4.27
N TRP A 99 15.82 8.18 4.82
CA TRP A 99 16.18 9.43 4.18
C TRP A 99 17.69 9.63 4.09
N GLU A 100 18.44 9.38 5.16
CA GLU A 100 19.91 9.54 5.19
C GLU A 100 20.62 8.73 4.11
N ASP A 101 20.11 7.54 3.81
CA ASP A 101 20.67 6.68 2.75
C ASP A 101 20.16 7.03 1.35
N ASN A 102 19.12 7.85 1.24
CA ASN A 102 18.34 8.06 0.01
C ASN A 102 17.89 9.51 -0.16
N ASP A 103 18.76 10.48 0.15
CA ASP A 103 18.51 11.92 0.04
C ASP A 103 18.13 12.41 -1.38
N ASP A 104 18.41 11.59 -2.40
CA ASP A 104 18.03 11.81 -3.80
C ASP A 104 16.62 11.32 -4.14
N PHE A 105 15.91 10.65 -3.20
CA PHE A 105 14.61 10.03 -3.46
C PHE A 105 13.50 10.64 -2.63
N TYR A 106 12.28 10.55 -3.15
CA TYR A 106 11.09 10.87 -2.40
C TYR A 106 10.65 9.63 -1.60
N VAL A 107 10.88 9.64 -0.29
CA VAL A 107 10.58 8.52 0.60
C VAL A 107 9.41 8.90 1.52
N PRO A 108 8.23 8.30 1.36
CA PRO A 108 7.12 8.50 2.29
C PRO A 108 7.40 7.80 3.63
N ILE A 109 6.73 8.30 4.67
CA ILE A 109 6.33 7.44 5.77
C ILE A 109 4.96 6.85 5.45
N GLY A 110 4.53 5.78 6.10
CA GLY A 110 3.23 5.21 5.79
C GLY A 110 2.91 4.00 6.63
N PHE A 111 1.70 3.47 6.43
CA PHE A 111 1.22 2.32 7.15
C PHE A 111 0.46 1.37 6.21
N TYR A 112 0.77 0.08 6.31
CA TYR A 112 -0.01 -1.04 5.78
C TYR A 112 -1.00 -1.51 6.86
N GLU A 113 -1.83 -2.46 6.62
CA GLU A 113 -2.83 -2.96 7.58
C GLU A 113 -3.76 -1.85 8.13
N THR A 114 -4.25 -0.99 7.22
CA THR A 114 -5.06 0.17 7.61
C THR A 114 -6.44 -0.23 8.15
N LEU A 115 -7.35 -0.73 7.31
CA LEU A 115 -8.67 -1.22 7.71
C LEU A 115 -8.96 -2.59 7.12
N ILE A 116 -9.06 -2.71 5.80
CA ILE A 116 -9.38 -3.98 5.13
C ILE A 116 -8.19 -4.95 5.25
N SER A 117 -6.98 -4.46 4.94
CA SER A 117 -5.76 -5.28 5.13
C SER A 117 -5.58 -5.71 6.58
N ALA A 118 -5.93 -4.84 7.56
CA ALA A 118 -5.93 -5.22 8.97
C ALA A 118 -6.94 -6.35 9.26
N CYS A 119 -8.16 -6.28 8.71
CA CYS A 119 -9.15 -7.34 8.87
C CYS A 119 -8.67 -8.66 8.27
N ILE A 120 -8.02 -8.62 7.10
CA ILE A 120 -7.45 -9.81 6.47
C ILE A 120 -6.34 -10.40 7.32
N ALA A 121 -5.41 -9.56 7.82
CA ALA A 121 -4.30 -10.00 8.64
C ALA A 121 -4.76 -10.55 10.01
N ILE A 122 -5.76 -9.95 10.64
CA ILE A 122 -6.26 -10.37 11.95
C ILE A 122 -7.12 -11.63 11.84
N PHE A 123 -8.10 -11.63 10.95
CA PHE A 123 -9.14 -12.66 10.91
C PHE A 123 -8.94 -13.72 9.81
N GLY A 124 -8.16 -13.40 8.77
CA GLY A 124 -8.12 -14.15 7.53
C GLY A 124 -9.39 -13.94 6.68
N TRP A 125 -9.30 -14.27 5.40
CA TRP A 125 -10.37 -14.04 4.44
C TRP A 125 -11.69 -14.70 4.84
N ASP A 126 -11.67 -15.98 5.21
CA ASP A 126 -12.88 -16.76 5.51
C ASP A 126 -13.70 -16.14 6.63
N MET A 127 -13.06 -15.81 7.76
CA MET A 127 -13.73 -15.28 8.94
C MET A 127 -14.15 -13.82 8.72
N PHE A 128 -13.31 -13.01 8.09
CA PHE A 128 -13.64 -11.62 7.75
C PHE A 128 -14.89 -11.54 6.87
N LEU A 129 -14.89 -12.23 5.72
CA LEU A 129 -16.01 -12.19 4.78
C LEU A 129 -17.29 -12.75 5.39
N THR A 130 -17.17 -13.83 6.17
CA THR A 130 -18.32 -14.45 6.83
C THR A 130 -18.93 -13.55 7.89
N ALA A 131 -18.12 -12.92 8.74
CA ALA A 131 -18.60 -12.02 9.79
C ALA A 131 -19.32 -10.79 9.19
N VAL A 132 -18.73 -10.17 8.17
CA VAL A 132 -19.38 -9.05 7.44
C VAL A 132 -20.69 -9.51 6.78
N GLY A 133 -20.72 -10.71 6.19
CA GLY A 133 -21.91 -11.25 5.54
C GLY A 133 -23.06 -11.55 6.51
N ILE A 134 -22.75 -11.93 7.75
CA ILE A 134 -23.75 -12.23 8.79
C ILE A 134 -24.31 -10.96 9.42
N ASP A 135 -23.43 -10.04 9.82
CA ASP A 135 -23.83 -8.81 10.53
C ASP A 135 -22.90 -7.63 10.16
N PRO A 136 -23.17 -6.96 9.04
CA PRO A 136 -22.35 -5.83 8.60
C PRO A 136 -22.40 -4.63 9.56
N ASP A 137 -23.52 -4.40 10.24
CA ASP A 137 -23.66 -3.33 11.25
C ASP A 137 -22.93 -3.70 12.54
N GLY A 138 -22.98 -4.96 12.94
CA GLY A 138 -22.18 -5.48 14.08
C GLY A 138 -20.69 -5.42 13.80
N PHE A 139 -20.26 -5.72 12.58
CA PHE A 139 -18.86 -5.63 12.18
C PHE A 139 -18.32 -4.19 12.16
N ASP A 140 -19.19 -3.17 12.02
CA ASP A 140 -18.79 -1.77 12.11
C ASP A 140 -18.11 -1.43 13.46
N ARG A 141 -18.50 -2.10 14.55
CA ARG A 141 -17.86 -1.94 15.88
C ARG A 141 -16.42 -2.49 15.86
N VAL A 142 -16.20 -3.61 15.17
CA VAL A 142 -14.86 -4.19 14.98
C VAL A 142 -13.98 -3.23 14.19
N LEU A 143 -14.50 -2.71 13.08
CA LEU A 143 -13.82 -1.68 12.28
C LEU A 143 -13.52 -0.41 13.09
N GLN A 144 -14.42 -0.03 14.00
CA GLN A 144 -14.23 1.13 14.88
C GLN A 144 -13.08 0.89 15.86
N SER A 145 -12.96 -0.29 16.45
CA SER A 145 -11.85 -0.62 17.35
C SER A 145 -10.49 -0.67 16.61
N ILE A 146 -10.48 -1.15 15.36
CA ILE A 146 -9.29 -1.11 14.49
C ILE A 146 -8.92 0.34 14.14
N LEU A 147 -9.89 1.17 13.82
CA LEU A 147 -9.69 2.61 13.60
C LEU A 147 -9.03 3.25 14.83
N GLU A 148 -9.56 3.01 16.04
CA GLU A 148 -9.04 3.58 17.29
C GLU A 148 -7.60 3.13 17.54
N LEU A 149 -7.30 1.86 17.34
CA LEU A 149 -5.94 1.33 17.43
C LEU A 149 -5.00 2.00 16.42
N ASN A 150 -5.42 2.17 15.16
CA ASN A 150 -4.62 2.77 14.11
C ASN A 150 -4.47 4.28 14.25
N MET A 151 -5.42 4.97 14.88
CA MET A 151 -5.40 6.43 15.03
C MET A 151 -4.14 6.92 15.74
N GLN A 152 -3.63 6.19 16.75
CA GLN A 152 -2.38 6.56 17.42
C GLN A 152 -1.18 6.51 16.46
N ILE A 153 -1.13 5.53 15.54
CA ILE A 153 -0.07 5.38 14.54
C ILE A 153 -0.11 6.53 13.54
N TYR A 154 -1.29 6.83 13.02
CA TYR A 154 -1.51 7.94 12.08
C TYR A 154 -1.18 9.29 12.72
N THR A 155 -1.61 9.51 13.98
CA THR A 155 -1.30 10.73 14.72
C THR A 155 0.20 10.88 14.96
N ALA A 156 0.89 9.83 15.35
CA ALA A 156 2.33 9.86 15.56
C ALA A 156 3.08 10.12 14.24
N GLN A 157 2.71 9.43 13.15
CA GLN A 157 3.34 9.64 11.84
C GLN A 157 3.02 11.03 11.26
N ALA A 158 1.88 11.63 11.59
CA ALA A 158 1.56 13.01 11.22
C ALA A 158 2.56 14.01 11.80
N LYS A 159 3.13 13.75 12.98
CA LYS A 159 4.09 14.63 13.67
C LYS A 159 5.54 14.48 13.18
N THR A 160 5.85 13.48 12.36
CA THR A 160 7.20 13.29 11.79
C THR A 160 7.55 14.35 10.75
N THR A 161 8.83 14.47 10.41
CA THR A 161 9.32 15.39 9.37
C THR A 161 9.10 14.88 7.95
N ALA A 162 8.63 13.66 7.75
CA ALA A 162 8.34 13.10 6.45
C ALA A 162 7.37 13.99 5.63
N PRO A 163 7.63 14.25 4.34
CA PRO A 163 6.83 15.17 3.54
C PRO A 163 5.49 14.59 3.09
N CYS A 164 5.36 13.27 3.07
CA CYS A 164 4.16 12.56 2.62
C CYS A 164 3.93 11.29 3.41
N PHE A 165 2.68 10.84 3.36
CA PHE A 165 2.20 9.63 4.02
C PHE A 165 1.62 8.68 2.97
N LEU A 166 2.01 7.42 3.02
CA LEU A 166 1.48 6.34 2.20
C LEU A 166 0.51 5.49 3.00
N CYS A 167 -0.78 5.62 2.72
CA CYS A 167 -1.78 4.68 3.19
C CYS A 167 -1.84 3.50 2.22
N HIS A 168 -1.49 2.31 2.71
CA HIS A 168 -1.65 1.08 1.96
C HIS A 168 -2.77 0.24 2.58
N ASP A 169 -3.78 -0.09 1.77
CA ASP A 169 -4.91 -0.90 2.22
C ASP A 169 -5.51 -1.65 1.02
N ASP A 170 -5.30 -2.96 0.96
CA ASP A 170 -5.80 -3.81 -0.13
C ASP A 170 -7.29 -4.04 0.03
N MET A 171 -8.07 -3.09 -0.47
CA MET A 171 -9.50 -3.02 -0.24
C MET A 171 -10.35 -3.66 -1.34
N VAL A 172 -9.75 -4.01 -2.47
CA VAL A 172 -10.44 -4.56 -3.64
C VAL A 172 -9.68 -5.76 -4.22
N TRP A 173 -10.30 -6.45 -5.17
CA TRP A 173 -9.66 -7.51 -5.95
C TRP A 173 -9.31 -7.03 -7.35
N SER A 174 -8.66 -7.90 -8.11
CA SER A 174 -8.32 -7.65 -9.51
C SER A 174 -9.53 -7.37 -10.41
N GLU A 175 -10.72 -7.78 -10.01
CA GLU A 175 -11.99 -7.55 -10.73
C GLU A 175 -12.88 -6.49 -10.05
N GLY A 176 -12.37 -5.77 -9.03
CA GLY A 176 -13.09 -4.69 -8.36
C GLY A 176 -13.45 -4.97 -6.90
N ALA A 177 -14.53 -4.37 -6.43
CA ALA A 177 -14.94 -4.40 -5.04
C ALA A 177 -15.30 -5.82 -4.54
N ILE A 178 -14.84 -6.16 -3.33
CA ILE A 178 -15.15 -7.44 -2.66
C ILE A 178 -16.58 -7.45 -2.13
N PHE A 179 -16.99 -6.32 -1.55
CA PHE A 179 -18.34 -6.08 -1.06
C PHE A 179 -19.07 -5.11 -1.98
N HIS A 180 -20.41 -4.99 -1.83
CA HIS A 180 -21.16 -3.99 -2.56
C HIS A 180 -20.59 -2.58 -2.28
N PRO A 181 -20.41 -1.71 -3.27
CA PRO A 181 -19.77 -0.41 -3.11
C PRO A 181 -20.36 0.48 -2.01
N ASP A 182 -21.68 0.40 -1.79
CA ASP A 182 -22.34 1.15 -0.71
C ASP A 182 -21.88 0.70 0.69
N TRP A 183 -21.40 -0.54 0.84
CA TRP A 183 -20.80 -0.99 2.09
C TRP A 183 -19.53 -0.21 2.41
N TYR A 184 -18.65 -0.02 1.42
CA TYR A 184 -17.45 0.80 1.57
C TYR A 184 -17.79 2.24 1.89
N ARG A 185 -18.75 2.84 1.18
CA ARG A 185 -19.20 4.22 1.40
C ARG A 185 -19.83 4.41 2.76
N LYS A 186 -20.51 3.38 3.30
CA LYS A 186 -21.10 3.42 4.64
C LYS A 186 -20.09 3.20 5.76
N TYR A 187 -19.18 2.22 5.63
CA TYR A 187 -18.37 1.75 6.75
C TYR A 187 -16.88 2.07 6.63
N ILE A 188 -16.31 2.17 5.45
CA ILE A 188 -14.87 2.33 5.22
C ILE A 188 -14.50 3.79 4.99
N PHE A 189 -15.07 4.45 3.99
CA PHE A 189 -14.70 5.83 3.66
C PHE A 189 -14.88 6.84 4.80
N PRO A 190 -15.91 6.76 5.67
CA PRO A 190 -15.99 7.62 6.86
C PRO A 190 -14.82 7.40 7.84
N LYS A 191 -14.30 6.17 7.94
CA LYS A 191 -13.15 5.84 8.79
C LYS A 191 -11.84 6.28 8.16
N TYR A 192 -11.67 6.15 6.84
CA TYR A 192 -10.53 6.74 6.13
C TYR A 192 -10.45 8.26 6.35
N LYS A 193 -11.56 8.99 6.23
CA LYS A 193 -11.59 10.43 6.49
C LYS A 193 -11.09 10.76 7.91
N GLN A 194 -11.45 9.95 8.92
CA GLN A 194 -10.98 10.12 10.29
C GLN A 194 -9.48 9.81 10.42
N LEU A 195 -8.99 8.68 9.89
CA LEU A 195 -7.57 8.30 9.94
C LEU A 195 -6.69 9.33 9.24
N TRP A 196 -7.14 9.86 8.12
CA TRP A 196 -6.35 10.77 7.28
C TRP A 196 -6.37 12.22 7.76
N GLU A 197 -7.31 12.57 8.63
CA GLU A 197 -7.43 13.93 9.17
C GLU A 197 -6.12 14.45 9.81
N PRO A 198 -5.46 13.75 10.77
CA PRO A 198 -4.20 14.22 11.35
C PRO A 198 -3.08 14.35 10.30
N ILE A 199 -3.02 13.46 9.31
CA ILE A 199 -2.06 13.53 8.21
C ILE A 199 -2.29 14.79 7.37
N LYS A 200 -3.53 15.06 6.98
CA LYS A 200 -3.88 16.26 6.20
C LYS A 200 -3.68 17.54 7.00
N ALA A 201 -4.05 17.54 8.28
CA ALA A 201 -3.86 18.70 9.18
C ALA A 201 -2.38 19.04 9.38
N SER A 202 -1.47 18.06 9.32
CA SER A 202 -0.02 18.29 9.38
C SER A 202 0.57 18.89 8.09
N GLY A 203 -0.22 18.99 7.01
CA GLY A 203 0.23 19.49 5.71
C GLY A 203 0.92 18.45 4.83
N LYS A 204 1.03 17.20 5.27
CA LYS A 204 1.60 16.10 4.48
C LYS A 204 0.72 15.79 3.27
N LYS A 205 1.37 15.32 2.19
CA LYS A 205 0.66 14.74 1.05
C LYS A 205 0.26 13.32 1.37
N LEU A 206 -1.00 12.98 1.07
CA LEU A 206 -1.58 11.67 1.29
C LEU A 206 -1.59 10.86 0.00
N LEU A 207 -0.85 9.76 0.00
CA LEU A 207 -0.80 8.79 -1.09
C LEU A 207 -1.63 7.57 -0.69
N PHE A 208 -2.41 7.03 -1.62
CA PHE A 208 -3.17 5.80 -1.42
C PHE A 208 -2.68 4.70 -2.36
N CYS A 209 -2.45 3.51 -1.82
CA CYS A 209 -2.07 2.31 -2.53
C CYS A 209 -3.04 1.17 -2.17
N SER A 210 -3.49 0.44 -3.17
CA SER A 210 -4.23 -0.81 -3.02
C SER A 210 -3.90 -1.71 -4.21
N ASP A 211 -3.72 -2.98 -3.96
CA ASP A 211 -3.76 -3.97 -5.02
C ASP A 211 -5.19 -4.06 -5.58
N GLY A 212 -5.31 -4.46 -6.85
CA GLY A 212 -6.59 -4.67 -7.52
C GLY A 212 -7.18 -3.47 -8.24
N ASP A 213 -8.43 -3.60 -8.69
CA ASP A 213 -9.14 -2.56 -9.43
C ASP A 213 -10.02 -1.72 -8.50
N PHE A 214 -9.57 -0.52 -8.19
CA PHE A 214 -10.32 0.45 -7.40
C PHE A 214 -10.92 1.60 -8.22
N THR A 215 -11.06 1.42 -9.53
CA THR A 215 -11.62 2.42 -10.45
C THR A 215 -12.93 3.03 -9.95
N GLU A 216 -13.82 2.20 -9.41
CA GLU A 216 -15.13 2.63 -8.91
C GLU A 216 -15.06 3.61 -7.72
N PHE A 217 -13.95 3.62 -6.97
CA PHE A 217 -13.80 4.41 -5.75
C PHE A 217 -12.94 5.67 -5.91
N ILE A 218 -12.50 6.01 -7.11
CA ILE A 218 -11.63 7.18 -7.34
C ILE A 218 -12.29 8.48 -6.86
N ASP A 219 -13.57 8.68 -7.14
CA ASP A 219 -14.30 9.86 -6.67
C ASP A 219 -14.35 9.91 -5.13
N ASP A 220 -14.59 8.75 -4.50
CA ASP A 220 -14.64 8.61 -3.03
C ASP A 220 -13.27 8.93 -2.39
N PHE A 221 -12.16 8.49 -2.99
CA PHE A 221 -10.79 8.81 -2.52
C PHE A 221 -10.47 10.30 -2.63
N ILE A 222 -10.81 10.91 -3.75
CA ILE A 222 -10.58 12.34 -3.96
C ILE A 222 -11.40 13.17 -2.97
N GLU A 223 -12.65 12.79 -2.74
CA GLU A 223 -13.52 13.44 -1.74
C GLU A 223 -12.96 13.24 -0.32
N ALA A 224 -12.37 12.08 -0.03
CA ALA A 224 -11.74 11.81 1.26
C ALA A 224 -10.39 12.53 1.45
N GLY A 225 -9.82 13.14 0.40
CA GLY A 225 -8.65 14.01 0.49
C GLY A 225 -7.32 13.41 0.04
N VAL A 226 -7.34 12.33 -0.76
CA VAL A 226 -6.15 11.73 -1.35
C VAL A 226 -5.48 12.71 -2.34
N ASP A 227 -4.15 12.87 -2.22
CA ASP A 227 -3.35 13.72 -3.11
C ASP A 227 -2.66 12.90 -4.24
N ALA A 228 -2.51 11.60 -4.05
CA ALA A 228 -1.92 10.69 -5.04
C ALA A 228 -2.49 9.28 -4.94
N VAL A 229 -2.56 8.58 -6.07
CA VAL A 229 -2.92 7.16 -6.12
C VAL A 229 -1.81 6.33 -6.76
N ILE A 230 -1.67 5.09 -6.30
CA ILE A 230 -0.75 4.09 -6.84
C ILE A 230 -1.60 2.92 -7.34
N PRO A 231 -2.08 2.98 -8.60
CA PRO A 231 -2.94 1.96 -9.18
C PRO A 231 -2.15 0.80 -9.77
N GLU A 232 -2.72 -0.39 -9.70
CA GLU A 232 -2.33 -1.53 -10.52
C GLU A 232 -2.89 -1.43 -11.96
N PRO A 233 -2.34 -2.19 -12.94
CA PRO A 233 -2.74 -2.11 -14.36
C PRO A 233 -4.20 -2.43 -14.66
N MET A 234 -4.92 -3.12 -13.75
CA MET A 234 -6.35 -3.41 -13.90
C MET A 234 -7.22 -2.21 -13.57
N THR A 235 -6.75 -1.25 -12.77
CA THR A 235 -7.42 0.02 -12.53
C THR A 235 -7.41 0.86 -13.82
N ASP A 236 -8.48 1.57 -14.11
CA ASP A 236 -8.61 2.38 -15.34
C ASP A 236 -7.74 3.64 -15.28
N PHE A 237 -6.44 3.42 -15.51
CA PHE A 237 -5.42 4.46 -15.52
C PHE A 237 -5.73 5.60 -16.51
N GLU A 238 -6.30 5.28 -17.68
CA GLU A 238 -6.64 6.29 -18.69
C GLU A 238 -7.73 7.22 -18.20
N MET A 239 -8.81 6.66 -17.65
CA MET A 239 -9.90 7.44 -17.05
C MET A 239 -9.41 8.31 -15.90
N ILE A 240 -8.54 7.78 -15.02
CA ILE A 240 -7.97 8.55 -13.91
C ILE A 240 -7.16 9.72 -14.42
N CYS A 241 -6.28 9.50 -15.41
CA CYS A 241 -5.49 10.57 -16.03
C CYS A 241 -6.36 11.63 -16.70
N GLU A 242 -7.40 11.22 -17.41
CA GLU A 242 -8.29 12.15 -18.12
C GLU A 242 -9.13 13.01 -17.18
N ARG A 243 -9.66 12.41 -16.11
CA ARG A 243 -10.60 13.11 -15.22
C ARG A 243 -9.93 13.83 -14.05
N TYR A 244 -8.77 13.33 -13.57
CA TYR A 244 -8.17 13.78 -12.32
C TYR A 244 -6.68 14.09 -12.40
N GLY A 245 -6.04 13.85 -13.54
CA GLY A 245 -4.59 14.00 -13.69
C GLY A 245 -4.05 15.43 -13.49
N ASP A 246 -4.89 16.46 -13.48
CA ASP A 246 -4.57 17.84 -13.13
C ASP A 246 -4.74 18.14 -11.62
N ARG A 247 -5.34 17.21 -10.85
CA ARG A 247 -5.73 17.40 -9.45
C ARG A 247 -4.95 16.53 -8.47
N ILE A 248 -4.58 15.31 -8.87
CA ILE A 248 -3.85 14.34 -8.06
C ILE A 248 -2.62 13.84 -8.78
N ALA A 249 -1.61 13.39 -8.03
CA ALA A 249 -0.51 12.64 -8.62
C ALA A 249 -0.93 11.19 -8.88
N ILE A 250 -0.32 10.58 -9.89
CA ILE A 250 -0.58 9.19 -10.29
C ILE A 250 0.76 8.47 -10.44
N MET A 251 0.97 7.44 -9.63
CA MET A 251 2.20 6.64 -9.64
C MET A 251 1.88 5.23 -10.13
N GLY A 252 2.10 4.96 -11.42
CA GLY A 252 1.72 3.69 -12.01
C GLY A 252 1.74 3.71 -13.52
N GLY A 253 0.80 3.00 -14.12
CA GLY A 253 0.63 2.91 -15.56
C GLY A 253 0.00 1.59 -15.98
N LYS A 254 0.18 1.26 -17.24
CA LYS A 254 -0.31 0.00 -17.84
C LYS A 254 0.76 -1.12 -17.84
N ILE A 255 1.84 -0.94 -17.08
CA ILE A 255 2.97 -1.88 -17.08
C ILE A 255 2.67 -2.99 -16.08
N ASP A 256 2.43 -4.19 -16.60
CA ASP A 256 2.12 -5.38 -15.81
C ASP A 256 3.41 -6.14 -15.45
N CYS A 257 3.59 -6.50 -14.19
CA CYS A 257 4.70 -7.33 -13.74
C CYS A 257 4.70 -8.73 -14.43
N ARG A 258 3.54 -9.22 -14.84
CA ARG A 258 3.43 -10.46 -15.63
C ARG A 258 4.01 -10.29 -17.02
N THR A 259 3.82 -9.14 -17.66
CA THR A 259 4.47 -8.83 -18.95
C THR A 259 5.98 -8.70 -18.78
N LEU A 260 6.45 -8.10 -17.68
CA LEU A 260 7.88 -8.08 -17.36
C LEU A 260 8.46 -9.49 -17.15
N THR A 261 7.68 -10.39 -16.56
CA THR A 261 8.12 -11.76 -16.24
C THR A 261 8.10 -12.67 -17.48
N PHE A 262 7.02 -12.65 -18.25
CA PHE A 262 6.73 -13.65 -19.28
C PHE A 262 6.63 -13.08 -20.70
N GLY A 263 6.58 -11.75 -20.84
CA GLY A 263 6.39 -11.08 -22.11
C GLY A 263 7.67 -10.89 -22.92
N THR A 264 7.50 -10.49 -24.17
CA THR A 264 8.61 -10.10 -25.06
C THR A 264 8.99 -8.63 -24.86
N LYS A 265 10.17 -8.24 -25.33
CA LYS A 265 10.60 -6.83 -25.31
C LYS A 265 9.65 -5.90 -26.05
N GLU A 266 9.00 -6.37 -27.12
CA GLU A 266 7.99 -5.63 -27.87
C GLU A 266 6.75 -5.37 -27.04
N GLN A 267 6.30 -6.34 -26.24
CA GLN A 267 5.17 -6.19 -25.31
C GLN A 267 5.50 -5.22 -24.19
N ILE A 268 6.68 -5.36 -23.57
CA ILE A 268 7.17 -4.44 -22.53
C ILE A 268 7.21 -3.00 -23.08
N ARG A 269 7.79 -2.80 -24.27
CA ARG A 269 7.83 -1.48 -24.93
C ARG A 269 6.43 -0.92 -25.16
N ALA A 270 5.51 -1.73 -25.65
CA ALA A 270 4.15 -1.30 -25.94
C ALA A 270 3.43 -0.78 -24.66
N GLU A 271 3.55 -1.47 -23.53
CA GLU A 271 2.95 -1.05 -22.25
C GLU A 271 3.62 0.22 -21.71
N VAL A 272 4.95 0.31 -21.78
CA VAL A 272 5.70 1.51 -21.33
C VAL A 272 5.34 2.73 -22.19
N GLU A 273 5.31 2.59 -23.51
CA GLU A 273 4.96 3.69 -24.43
C GLU A 273 3.49 4.10 -24.28
N ALA A 274 2.58 3.16 -24.05
CA ALA A 274 1.16 3.45 -23.77
C ALA A 274 1.00 4.22 -22.44
N SER A 275 1.68 3.76 -21.39
CA SER A 275 1.67 4.44 -20.09
C SER A 275 2.20 5.87 -20.20
N TYR A 276 3.31 6.05 -20.91
CA TYR A 276 3.89 7.37 -21.15
C TYR A 276 2.97 8.30 -21.96
N ALA A 277 2.36 7.78 -23.04
CA ALA A 277 1.52 8.58 -23.92
C ALA A 277 0.28 9.15 -23.18
N ILE A 278 -0.25 8.38 -22.22
CA ILE A 278 -1.37 8.80 -21.37
C ILE A 278 -0.86 9.71 -20.25
N GLY A 279 0.05 9.21 -19.42
CA GLY A 279 0.48 9.83 -18.18
C GLY A 279 1.22 11.15 -18.35
N ARG A 280 1.98 11.35 -19.45
CA ARG A 280 2.71 12.60 -19.73
C ARG A 280 1.84 13.86 -19.78
N LYS A 281 0.53 13.71 -19.89
CA LYS A 281 -0.43 14.82 -19.85
C LYS A 281 -0.74 15.28 -18.42
N CYS A 282 -0.39 14.46 -17.42
CA CYS A 282 -0.66 14.72 -16.01
C CYS A 282 0.61 15.30 -15.35
N PRO A 283 0.55 16.50 -14.75
CA PRO A 283 1.72 17.13 -14.12
C PRO A 283 2.37 16.31 -13.01
N GLY A 284 1.58 15.49 -12.29
CA GLY A 284 2.03 14.65 -11.20
C GLY A 284 2.21 13.17 -11.58
N PHE A 285 2.54 12.86 -12.83
CA PHE A 285 2.71 11.48 -13.24
C PHE A 285 4.11 10.92 -12.92
N PHE A 286 4.11 9.79 -12.20
CA PHE A 286 5.29 8.95 -11.96
C PHE A 286 5.06 7.60 -12.63
N MET A 287 5.82 7.29 -13.68
CA MET A 287 5.71 6.01 -14.37
C MET A 287 6.32 4.91 -13.52
N ALA A 288 5.52 3.91 -13.18
CA ALA A 288 5.92 2.76 -12.40
C ALA A 288 5.29 1.48 -12.95
N VAL A 289 5.86 0.33 -12.61
CA VAL A 289 5.18 -0.95 -12.75
C VAL A 289 4.00 -1.01 -11.78
N GLY A 290 2.95 -1.71 -12.17
CA GLY A 290 1.70 -1.73 -11.40
C GLY A 290 1.70 -2.61 -10.14
N ASN A 291 2.82 -3.05 -9.66
CA ASN A 291 3.06 -3.73 -8.39
C ASN A 291 4.58 -3.78 -8.18
N HIS A 292 5.07 -4.50 -7.16
CA HIS A 292 6.51 -4.72 -7.05
C HIS A 292 7.04 -5.56 -8.23
N ILE A 293 8.32 -5.40 -8.56
CA ILE A 293 9.00 -6.25 -9.54
C ILE A 293 9.41 -7.55 -8.85
N PRO A 294 8.76 -8.69 -9.11
CA PRO A 294 9.05 -9.94 -8.42
C PRO A 294 10.42 -10.50 -8.82
N SER A 295 10.99 -11.32 -7.93
CA SER A 295 12.36 -11.85 -8.07
C SER A 295 12.56 -12.75 -9.29
N ASN A 296 11.48 -13.29 -9.87
CA ASN A 296 11.49 -14.14 -11.04
C ASN A 296 11.42 -13.37 -12.38
N VAL A 297 11.37 -12.04 -12.36
CA VAL A 297 11.51 -11.24 -13.58
C VAL A 297 12.91 -11.44 -14.15
N PRO A 298 13.04 -11.84 -15.44
CA PRO A 298 14.33 -11.95 -16.09
C PRO A 298 15.11 -10.63 -16.03
N LEU A 299 16.36 -10.68 -15.60
CA LEU A 299 17.19 -9.48 -15.45
C LEU A 299 17.21 -8.62 -16.73
N GLU A 300 17.25 -9.24 -17.89
CA GLU A 300 17.25 -8.56 -19.20
C GLU A 300 15.94 -7.79 -19.45
N ASN A 301 14.81 -8.28 -18.98
CA ASN A 301 13.52 -7.61 -19.10
C ASN A 301 13.43 -6.43 -18.14
N GLY A 302 13.88 -6.61 -16.89
CA GLY A 302 13.94 -5.54 -15.90
C GLY A 302 14.87 -4.40 -16.34
N LEU A 303 16.06 -4.71 -16.81
CA LEU A 303 16.98 -3.71 -17.34
C LEU A 303 16.42 -2.98 -18.57
N TYR A 304 15.79 -3.73 -19.49
CA TYR A 304 15.16 -3.13 -20.67
C TYR A 304 14.02 -2.17 -20.30
N TYR A 305 13.20 -2.53 -19.32
CA TYR A 305 12.18 -1.63 -18.76
C TYR A 305 12.79 -0.32 -18.25
N LEU A 306 13.86 -0.41 -17.44
CA LEU A 306 14.54 0.78 -16.89
C LEU A 306 15.18 1.63 -18.00
N GLU A 307 15.76 1.02 -19.04
CA GLU A 307 16.30 1.72 -20.22
C GLU A 307 15.21 2.50 -20.96
N LEU A 308 14.03 1.90 -21.15
CA LEU A 308 12.87 2.57 -21.77
C LEU A 308 12.38 3.75 -20.93
N CYS A 309 12.25 3.58 -19.61
CA CYS A 309 11.88 4.67 -18.71
C CYS A 309 12.89 5.83 -18.80
N ALA A 310 14.19 5.54 -18.80
CA ALA A 310 15.24 6.54 -18.93
C ALA A 310 15.25 7.22 -20.31
N GLU A 311 14.90 6.53 -21.38
CA GLU A 311 14.74 7.09 -22.72
C GLU A 311 13.57 8.10 -22.76
N LEU A 312 12.41 7.71 -22.24
CA LEU A 312 11.19 8.52 -22.28
C LEU A 312 11.28 9.75 -21.38
N ARG A 313 11.97 9.65 -20.24
CA ARG A 313 12.22 10.80 -19.35
C ARG A 313 12.96 11.97 -20.05
N ARG A 314 13.79 11.67 -21.05
CA ARG A 314 14.57 12.67 -21.79
C ARG A 314 13.81 13.35 -22.92
N ARG A 315 12.62 12.89 -23.25
CA ARG A 315 11.74 13.46 -24.29
C ARG A 315 10.78 14.48 -23.70
#